data_5691b93cf45e6a7a74f30fd0abe3641a
#
_entry.id   5691b93cf45e6a7a74f30fd0abe3641a
#
_cell.length_a   1.000
_cell.length_b   1.000
_cell.length_c   1.000
_cell.angle_alpha   90.00
_cell.angle_beta   90.00
_cell.angle_gamma   90.00
#
_symmetry.space_group_name_H-M   'P 1'
#
loop_
_entity.id
_entity.type
_entity.pdbx_description
1 polymer ?
#
loop_
_entity_poly.entity_id
_entity_poly.type
_entity_poly.pdbx_seq_one_letter_code
_entity_poly.pdbx_strand_id
1 'polypeptide(L)'
;MSNPFFLNRLASEPHALAFAGQSTPWPVALADETANPVLDEQLHAHVRQAQNLLYPVSADLLATTGRPVDLFGFTPNPAKLGAAANASASVPGIALAQLGALIDAEELGYNPAEAKPVAVLGHSQGILAVHMVQAIREAGSVEAAAPSIDEILAIASLIGIAGTRQARQLGLAARHGDATPMLSVKDITRAQVDALIERVDGARGPIAVAVTNSATHYVLSGYPEDLAAFGVEVAKEHKRQAKLREEKVRGGRVFDPVLEYLDVTLPFHSPLMADAVSQTVSWAESCDIDASHARELAAEVLLNHVDWAARVRALMSSTDPSTLWVLDFGPGNTVGKLFSTVAQGTGVGVVEASTVADRAKLATLESSPERTQNWTRFAPSIIHTSAGDKVRTAFTELTGKAPVLLAGMTPTTVEPEIVAAAANAGYWAELAGGGQVT
;
A
#
# COMPACT_ATOMS: atom_id res chain seq x y z
N MET A 1 -24.12 -27.75 8.31
CA MET A 1 -22.88 -28.16 7.63
C MET A 1 -22.15 -26.90 7.28
N SER A 2 -20.88 -26.74 7.72
CA SER A 2 -20.07 -25.58 7.34
C SER A 2 -19.89 -25.60 5.81
N ASN A 3 -20.09 -24.46 5.17
CA ASN A 3 -19.86 -24.29 3.74
C ASN A 3 -18.37 -24.63 3.47
N PRO A 4 -18.00 -25.55 2.58
CA PRO A 4 -16.62 -26.00 2.38
C PRO A 4 -15.74 -24.96 1.67
N PHE A 5 -16.33 -23.97 1.03
CA PHE A 5 -15.61 -23.01 0.19
C PHE A 5 -14.80 -22.00 0.99
N PHE A 6 -13.64 -21.62 0.46
CA PHE A 6 -12.66 -20.77 1.14
C PHE A 6 -13.26 -19.44 1.63
N LEU A 7 -13.98 -18.72 0.77
CA LEU A 7 -14.54 -17.41 1.12
C LEU A 7 -15.50 -17.50 2.32
N ASN A 8 -16.30 -18.55 2.38
CA ASN A 8 -17.26 -18.76 3.46
C ASN A 8 -16.61 -19.24 4.77
N ARG A 9 -15.44 -19.93 4.68
CA ARG A 9 -14.69 -20.35 5.87
C ARG A 9 -14.04 -19.18 6.61
N LEU A 10 -13.83 -18.05 5.94
CA LEU A 10 -13.26 -16.85 6.56
C LEU A 10 -14.06 -16.35 7.76
N ALA A 11 -15.36 -16.65 7.83
CA ALA A 11 -16.15 -16.38 9.04
C ALA A 11 -15.61 -17.05 10.32
N SER A 12 -14.78 -18.11 10.18
CA SER A 12 -14.17 -18.84 11.30
C SER A 12 -12.63 -18.78 11.30
N GLU A 13 -12.01 -18.16 10.31
CA GLU A 13 -10.55 -18.02 10.19
C GLU A 13 -10.12 -16.56 10.39
N PRO A 14 -8.98 -16.30 11.09
CA PRO A 14 -8.45 -14.94 11.18
C PRO A 14 -8.16 -14.37 9.79
N HIS A 15 -8.79 -13.25 9.46
CA HIS A 15 -8.57 -12.59 8.18
C HIS A 15 -8.65 -11.06 8.31
N ALA A 16 -8.02 -10.37 7.37
CA ALA A 16 -8.09 -8.93 7.22
C ALA A 16 -8.46 -8.56 5.78
N LEU A 17 -9.08 -7.40 5.62
CA LEU A 17 -9.36 -6.81 4.32
C LEU A 17 -8.35 -5.71 4.05
N ALA A 18 -7.91 -5.59 2.81
CA ALA A 18 -7.00 -4.54 2.37
C ALA A 18 -7.53 -3.83 1.12
N PHE A 19 -7.52 -2.50 1.16
CA PHE A 19 -8.04 -1.63 0.11
C PHE A 19 -6.96 -0.69 -0.40
N ALA A 20 -6.82 -0.60 -1.73
CA ALA A 20 -5.82 0.22 -2.39
C ALA A 20 -6.24 1.69 -2.48
N GLY A 21 -5.28 2.57 -2.78
CA GLY A 21 -5.50 4.01 -2.98
C GLY A 21 -5.33 4.44 -4.44
N GLN A 22 -4.74 5.63 -4.61
CA GLN A 22 -4.50 6.25 -5.91
C GLN A 22 -3.47 5.48 -6.77
N SER A 23 -3.39 5.83 -8.05
CA SER A 23 -2.57 5.14 -9.06
C SER A 23 -2.95 3.68 -9.28
N THR A 24 -4.23 3.35 -9.15
CA THR A 24 -4.80 2.02 -9.37
C THR A 24 -5.70 2.00 -10.61
N PRO A 25 -5.89 0.83 -11.25
CA PRO A 25 -6.69 0.72 -12.47
C PRO A 25 -8.20 0.70 -12.17
N TRP A 26 -8.71 1.68 -11.40
CA TRP A 26 -10.10 1.74 -10.99
C TRP A 26 -11.12 1.73 -12.14
N PRO A 27 -10.85 2.35 -13.33
CA PRO A 27 -11.82 2.26 -14.43
C PRO A 27 -11.95 0.84 -14.98
N VAL A 28 -10.87 0.04 -14.92
CA VAL A 28 -10.90 -1.38 -15.33
C VAL A 28 -11.70 -2.18 -14.31
N ALA A 29 -11.46 -1.97 -13.03
CA ALA A 29 -12.21 -2.64 -11.97
C ALA A 29 -13.70 -2.29 -12.03
N LEU A 30 -14.04 -1.00 -12.17
CA LEU A 30 -15.43 -0.56 -12.27
C LEU A 30 -16.12 -1.12 -13.52
N ALA A 31 -15.42 -1.21 -14.66
CA ALA A 31 -15.96 -1.82 -15.87
C ALA A 31 -16.19 -3.33 -15.71
N ASP A 32 -15.36 -4.03 -14.94
CA ASP A 32 -15.53 -5.45 -14.60
C ASP A 32 -16.78 -5.66 -13.71
N GLU A 33 -16.95 -4.80 -12.69
CA GLU A 33 -18.14 -4.82 -11.81
C GLU A 33 -19.43 -4.54 -12.59
N THR A 34 -19.45 -3.49 -13.42
CA THR A 34 -20.62 -3.07 -14.19
C THR A 34 -20.94 -3.98 -15.40
N ALA A 35 -20.10 -4.97 -15.69
CA ALA A 35 -20.44 -6.04 -16.63
C ALA A 35 -21.58 -6.95 -16.09
N ASN A 36 -21.80 -6.99 -14.77
CA ASN A 36 -22.95 -7.60 -14.14
C ASN A 36 -24.11 -6.57 -14.08
N PRO A 37 -25.24 -6.78 -14.78
CA PRO A 37 -26.34 -5.78 -14.82
C PRO A 37 -26.95 -5.45 -13.46
N VAL A 38 -26.98 -6.40 -12.51
CA VAL A 38 -27.51 -6.18 -11.17
C VAL A 38 -26.60 -5.26 -10.39
N LEU A 39 -25.30 -5.54 -10.43
CA LEU A 39 -24.28 -4.73 -9.76
C LEU A 39 -24.18 -3.33 -10.38
N ASP A 40 -24.30 -3.23 -11.70
CA ASP A 40 -24.37 -1.95 -12.42
C ASP A 40 -25.53 -1.08 -11.94
N GLU A 41 -26.74 -1.65 -11.81
CA GLU A 41 -27.90 -0.92 -11.30
C GLU A 41 -27.72 -0.45 -9.85
N GLN A 42 -27.15 -1.29 -8.98
CA GLN A 42 -26.87 -0.96 -7.59
C GLN A 42 -25.84 0.19 -7.48
N LEU A 43 -24.72 0.11 -8.21
CA LEU A 43 -23.69 1.16 -8.22
C LEU A 43 -24.22 2.48 -8.75
N HIS A 44 -25.03 2.46 -9.82
CA HIS A 44 -25.71 3.65 -10.32
C HIS A 44 -26.71 4.23 -9.32
N ALA A 45 -27.37 3.40 -8.50
CA ALA A 45 -28.26 3.88 -7.45
C ALA A 45 -27.48 4.64 -6.37
N HIS A 46 -26.36 4.11 -5.89
CA HIS A 46 -25.48 4.79 -4.93
C HIS A 46 -24.93 6.12 -5.48
N VAL A 47 -24.48 6.14 -6.74
CA VAL A 47 -24.01 7.40 -7.38
C VAL A 47 -25.12 8.45 -7.44
N ARG A 48 -26.35 8.05 -7.81
CA ARG A 48 -27.51 8.98 -7.84
C ARG A 48 -27.81 9.55 -6.45
N GLN A 49 -27.77 8.73 -5.40
CA GLN A 49 -28.02 9.20 -4.04
C GLN A 49 -26.91 10.13 -3.55
N ALA A 50 -25.63 9.79 -3.77
CA ALA A 50 -24.52 10.68 -3.46
C ALA A 50 -24.63 12.03 -4.20
N GLN A 51 -25.03 12.02 -5.48
CA GLN A 51 -25.29 13.25 -6.24
C GLN A 51 -26.46 14.07 -5.69
N ASN A 52 -27.53 13.40 -5.23
CA ASN A 52 -28.66 14.09 -4.60
C ASN A 52 -28.24 14.82 -3.31
N LEU A 53 -27.38 14.19 -2.49
CA LEU A 53 -26.80 14.84 -1.30
C LEU A 53 -26.01 16.10 -1.67
N LEU A 54 -25.29 16.09 -2.80
CA LEU A 54 -24.44 17.19 -3.25
C LEU A 54 -25.19 18.30 -4.02
N TYR A 55 -26.51 18.17 -4.21
CA TYR A 55 -27.30 19.14 -4.98
C TYR A 55 -27.13 20.59 -4.49
N PRO A 56 -27.09 20.89 -3.15
CA PRO A 56 -26.95 22.26 -2.65
C PRO A 56 -25.68 22.98 -3.13
N VAL A 57 -24.59 22.24 -3.40
CA VAL A 57 -23.31 22.80 -3.84
C VAL A 57 -23.00 22.51 -5.32
N SER A 58 -23.94 21.94 -6.06
CA SER A 58 -23.73 21.47 -7.44
C SER A 58 -23.18 22.54 -8.39
N ALA A 59 -23.59 23.81 -8.23
CA ALA A 59 -23.09 24.91 -9.03
C ALA A 59 -21.58 25.16 -8.79
N ASP A 60 -21.14 25.12 -7.54
CA ASP A 60 -19.73 25.29 -7.17
C ASP A 60 -18.86 24.13 -7.65
N LEU A 61 -19.39 22.89 -7.54
CA LEU A 61 -18.72 21.70 -8.04
C LEU A 61 -18.55 21.76 -9.54
N LEU A 62 -19.61 22.14 -10.29
CA LEU A 62 -19.56 22.30 -11.73
C LEU A 62 -18.61 23.41 -12.15
N ALA A 63 -18.62 24.56 -11.44
CA ALA A 63 -17.67 25.65 -11.71
C ALA A 63 -16.21 25.21 -11.53
N THR A 64 -15.94 24.30 -10.59
CA THR A 64 -14.61 23.75 -10.36
C THR A 64 -14.20 22.75 -11.43
N THR A 65 -15.07 21.82 -11.81
CA THR A 65 -14.74 20.74 -12.77
C THR A 65 -14.90 21.16 -14.23
N GLY A 66 -15.73 22.19 -14.51
CA GLY A 66 -16.08 22.65 -15.85
C GLY A 66 -17.08 21.76 -16.57
N ARG A 67 -17.37 20.58 -16.05
CA ARG A 67 -18.36 19.62 -16.56
C ARG A 67 -18.73 18.65 -15.43
N PRO A 68 -19.88 17.97 -15.51
CA PRO A 68 -20.22 16.90 -14.59
C PRO A 68 -19.15 15.80 -14.63
N VAL A 69 -18.85 15.22 -13.47
CA VAL A 69 -17.95 14.06 -13.37
C VAL A 69 -18.77 12.81 -13.70
N ASP A 70 -18.36 12.09 -14.72
CA ASP A 70 -18.95 10.82 -15.12
C ASP A 70 -17.99 9.70 -14.72
N LEU A 71 -18.37 8.89 -13.73
CA LEU A 71 -17.54 7.79 -13.22
C LEU A 71 -17.62 6.53 -14.08
N PHE A 72 -18.67 6.39 -14.89
CA PHE A 72 -18.91 5.23 -15.76
C PHE A 72 -18.44 5.47 -17.21
N GLY A 73 -18.12 6.71 -17.58
CA GLY A 73 -17.71 7.10 -18.92
C GLY A 73 -16.22 6.94 -19.24
N PHE A 74 -15.42 6.38 -18.34
CA PHE A 74 -13.98 6.19 -18.57
C PHE A 74 -13.71 4.92 -19.37
N THR A 75 -12.93 5.07 -20.46
CA THR A 75 -12.44 3.91 -21.20
C THR A 75 -11.32 3.22 -20.40
N PRO A 76 -11.44 1.93 -20.08
CA PRO A 76 -10.41 1.20 -19.35
C PRO A 76 -9.08 1.21 -20.10
N ASN A 77 -8.03 1.74 -19.50
CA ASN A 77 -6.67 1.66 -20.02
C ASN A 77 -5.68 1.43 -18.85
N PRO A 78 -5.31 0.17 -18.57
CA PRO A 78 -4.46 -0.16 -17.43
C PRO A 78 -3.05 0.42 -17.53
N ALA A 79 -2.58 0.79 -18.73
CA ALA A 79 -1.24 1.34 -18.94
C ALA A 79 -1.18 2.87 -18.83
N LYS A 80 -2.32 3.56 -18.99
CA LYS A 80 -2.39 5.03 -18.92
C LYS A 80 -3.73 5.47 -18.34
N LEU A 81 -3.73 5.89 -17.09
CA LEU A 81 -4.95 6.40 -16.45
C LEU A 81 -5.40 7.74 -17.03
N GLY A 82 -4.47 8.58 -17.52
CA GLY A 82 -4.81 9.82 -18.25
C GLY A 82 -5.79 10.71 -17.48
N ALA A 83 -6.97 10.95 -18.09
CA ALA A 83 -8.03 11.74 -17.46
C ALA A 83 -8.62 11.07 -16.20
N ALA A 84 -8.53 9.75 -16.08
CA ALA A 84 -8.97 8.99 -14.91
C ALA A 84 -8.07 9.20 -13.68
N ALA A 85 -6.84 9.70 -13.85
CA ALA A 85 -5.97 10.11 -12.76
C ALA A 85 -6.37 11.44 -12.12
N ASN A 86 -7.29 12.21 -12.75
CA ASN A 86 -7.79 13.44 -12.16
C ASN A 86 -8.55 13.14 -10.86
N ALA A 87 -8.15 13.77 -9.77
CA ALA A 87 -8.68 13.50 -8.45
C ALA A 87 -10.20 13.68 -8.33
N SER A 88 -10.80 14.60 -9.08
CA SER A 88 -12.27 14.77 -9.11
C SER A 88 -13.01 13.52 -9.62
N ALA A 89 -12.32 12.64 -10.36
CA ALA A 89 -12.86 11.37 -10.83
C ALA A 89 -12.25 10.18 -10.05
N SER A 90 -10.93 10.19 -9.82
CA SER A 90 -10.25 9.03 -9.22
C SER A 90 -10.62 8.82 -7.74
N VAL A 91 -10.89 9.89 -6.98
CA VAL A 91 -11.26 9.72 -5.56
C VAL A 91 -12.62 9.03 -5.44
N PRO A 92 -13.73 9.52 -6.03
CA PRO A 92 -14.99 8.79 -5.97
C PRO A 92 -14.98 7.49 -6.79
N GLY A 93 -14.23 7.42 -7.90
CA GLY A 93 -14.19 6.24 -8.76
C GLY A 93 -13.54 5.03 -8.10
N ILE A 94 -12.44 5.23 -7.37
CA ILE A 94 -11.80 4.16 -6.57
C ILE A 94 -12.74 3.69 -5.46
N ALA A 95 -13.37 4.61 -4.73
CA ALA A 95 -14.33 4.28 -3.68
C ALA A 95 -15.53 3.48 -4.24
N LEU A 96 -16.03 3.87 -5.41
CA LEU A 96 -17.13 3.17 -6.08
C LEU A 96 -16.72 1.76 -6.55
N ALA A 97 -15.52 1.58 -7.12
CA ALA A 97 -15.02 0.26 -7.48
C ALA A 97 -14.85 -0.65 -6.25
N GLN A 98 -14.40 -0.09 -5.12
CA GLN A 98 -14.28 -0.82 -3.85
C GLN A 98 -15.66 -1.18 -3.27
N LEU A 99 -16.64 -0.32 -3.42
CA LEU A 99 -18.02 -0.63 -3.07
C LEU A 99 -18.56 -1.79 -3.93
N GLY A 100 -18.33 -1.75 -5.25
CA GLY A 100 -18.71 -2.84 -6.16
C GLY A 100 -18.14 -4.18 -5.72
N ALA A 101 -16.85 -4.19 -5.35
CA ALA A 101 -16.20 -5.39 -4.84
C ALA A 101 -16.81 -5.89 -3.50
N LEU A 102 -17.26 -4.99 -2.62
CA LEU A 102 -17.94 -5.37 -1.38
C LEU A 102 -19.34 -5.94 -1.62
N ILE A 103 -20.11 -5.34 -2.54
CA ILE A 103 -21.43 -5.83 -2.92
C ILE A 103 -21.31 -7.24 -3.54
N ASP A 104 -20.43 -7.42 -4.53
CA ASP A 104 -20.23 -8.71 -5.19
C ASP A 104 -19.76 -9.78 -4.17
N ALA A 105 -18.88 -9.43 -3.23
CA ALA A 105 -18.45 -10.34 -2.17
C ALA A 105 -19.64 -10.76 -1.27
N GLU A 106 -20.56 -9.84 -0.93
CA GLU A 106 -21.74 -10.16 -0.15
C GLU A 106 -22.69 -11.10 -0.91
N GLU A 107 -22.91 -10.88 -2.21
CA GLU A 107 -23.68 -11.77 -3.08
C GLU A 107 -23.06 -13.17 -3.18
N LEU A 108 -21.74 -13.26 -3.13
CA LEU A 108 -20.98 -14.53 -3.08
C LEU A 108 -20.95 -15.19 -1.69
N GLY A 109 -21.61 -14.59 -0.68
CA GLY A 109 -21.74 -15.12 0.67
C GLY A 109 -20.68 -14.68 1.66
N TYR A 110 -19.91 -13.62 1.36
CA TYR A 110 -18.99 -12.99 2.30
C TYR A 110 -19.53 -11.65 2.79
N ASN A 111 -20.07 -11.60 4.01
CA ASN A 111 -20.52 -10.37 4.64
C ASN A 111 -19.55 -9.96 5.76
N PRO A 112 -18.91 -8.77 5.70
CA PRO A 112 -17.97 -8.31 6.73
C PRO A 112 -18.57 -8.21 8.14
N ALA A 113 -19.89 -7.99 8.26
CA ALA A 113 -20.57 -7.94 9.54
C ALA A 113 -20.62 -9.32 10.24
N GLU A 114 -20.82 -10.39 9.46
CA GLU A 114 -20.87 -11.76 9.95
C GLU A 114 -19.47 -12.38 10.06
N ALA A 115 -18.63 -12.17 9.04
CA ALA A 115 -17.29 -12.74 8.95
C ALA A 115 -16.29 -12.11 9.94
N LYS A 116 -16.54 -10.89 10.42
CA LYS A 116 -15.78 -10.19 11.47
C LYS A 116 -14.28 -10.17 11.24
N PRO A 117 -13.79 -9.55 10.17
CA PRO A 117 -12.36 -9.43 9.93
C PRO A 117 -11.65 -8.83 11.15
N VAL A 118 -10.48 -9.38 11.50
CA VAL A 118 -9.65 -8.90 12.63
C VAL A 118 -9.08 -7.51 12.39
N ALA A 119 -8.94 -7.11 11.12
CA ALA A 119 -8.58 -5.76 10.71
C ALA A 119 -9.15 -5.43 9.33
N VAL A 120 -9.37 -4.15 9.09
CA VAL A 120 -9.65 -3.57 7.78
C VAL A 120 -8.60 -2.50 7.54
N LEU A 121 -7.83 -2.64 6.48
CA LEU A 121 -6.68 -1.81 6.18
C LEU A 121 -6.90 -1.01 4.90
N GLY A 122 -6.82 0.31 5.00
CA GLY A 122 -6.83 1.21 3.86
C GLY A 122 -5.42 1.74 3.60
N HIS A 123 -4.91 1.54 2.39
CA HIS A 123 -3.70 2.21 1.93
C HIS A 123 -4.08 3.54 1.30
N SER A 124 -3.60 4.66 1.87
CA SER A 124 -3.94 5.99 1.36
C SER A 124 -5.47 6.18 1.31
N GLN A 125 -6.02 6.53 0.17
CA GLN A 125 -7.46 6.70 -0.06
C GLN A 125 -8.30 5.44 0.24
N GLY A 126 -7.71 4.25 0.27
CA GLY A 126 -8.41 3.03 0.68
C GLY A 126 -9.07 3.12 2.06
N ILE A 127 -8.78 4.17 2.83
CA ILE A 127 -9.46 4.49 4.10
C ILE A 127 -10.97 4.71 3.90
N LEU A 128 -11.41 5.20 2.74
CA LEU A 128 -12.84 5.37 2.44
C LEU A 128 -13.57 4.02 2.47
N ALA A 129 -12.97 2.97 1.91
CA ALA A 129 -13.54 1.63 1.98
C ALA A 129 -13.49 1.04 3.41
N VAL A 130 -12.51 1.42 4.24
CA VAL A 130 -12.52 1.05 5.67
C VAL A 130 -13.76 1.58 6.36
N HIS A 131 -14.14 2.83 6.13
CA HIS A 131 -15.37 3.42 6.67
C HIS A 131 -16.64 2.77 6.09
N MET A 132 -16.65 2.39 4.79
CA MET A 132 -17.76 1.61 4.22
C MET A 132 -17.91 0.26 4.91
N VAL A 133 -16.82 -0.48 5.12
CA VAL A 133 -16.84 -1.76 5.85
C VAL A 133 -17.31 -1.57 7.29
N GLN A 134 -16.93 -0.47 7.95
CA GLN A 134 -17.41 -0.17 9.30
C GLN A 134 -18.92 0.07 9.28
N ALA A 135 -19.45 0.88 8.35
CA ALA A 135 -20.88 1.10 8.19
C ALA A 135 -21.63 -0.21 7.92
N ILE A 136 -21.11 -1.10 7.09
CA ILE A 136 -21.69 -2.43 6.82
C ILE A 136 -21.73 -3.27 8.11
N ARG A 137 -20.64 -3.26 8.90
CA ARG A 137 -20.58 -4.01 10.16
C ARG A 137 -21.58 -3.51 11.20
N GLU A 138 -21.82 -2.22 11.25
CA GLU A 138 -22.79 -1.60 12.16
C GLU A 138 -24.23 -1.83 11.73
N ALA A 139 -24.51 -1.77 10.43
CA ALA A 139 -25.85 -1.94 9.85
C ALA A 139 -26.23 -3.41 9.60
N GLY A 140 -25.26 -4.31 9.43
CA GLY A 140 -25.44 -5.75 9.20
C GLY A 140 -25.39 -6.19 7.74
N SER A 141 -25.53 -5.30 6.76
CA SER A 141 -25.43 -5.59 5.32
C SER A 141 -25.09 -4.33 4.53
N VAL A 142 -24.68 -4.48 3.28
CA VAL A 142 -24.44 -3.35 2.36
C VAL A 142 -25.75 -2.56 2.14
N GLU A 143 -26.87 -3.26 1.92
CA GLU A 143 -28.18 -2.62 1.72
C GLU A 143 -28.59 -1.77 2.92
N ALA A 144 -28.45 -2.28 4.14
CA ALA A 144 -28.79 -1.56 5.36
C ALA A 144 -27.83 -0.37 5.62
N ALA A 145 -26.58 -0.45 5.17
CA ALA A 145 -25.57 0.59 5.28
C ALA A 145 -25.67 1.65 4.16
N ALA A 146 -26.55 1.49 3.18
CA ALA A 146 -26.62 2.36 2.00
C ALA A 146 -26.61 3.87 2.30
N PRO A 147 -27.35 4.41 3.28
CA PRO A 147 -27.30 5.84 3.58
C PRO A 147 -25.90 6.33 3.99
N SER A 148 -25.17 5.58 4.81
CA SER A 148 -23.82 5.92 5.25
C SER A 148 -22.81 5.76 4.10
N ILE A 149 -22.99 4.76 3.26
CA ILE A 149 -22.15 4.54 2.07
C ILE A 149 -22.33 5.68 1.07
N ASP A 150 -23.58 6.11 0.83
CA ASP A 150 -23.89 7.23 -0.07
C ASP A 150 -23.26 8.54 0.43
N GLU A 151 -23.27 8.77 1.74
CA GLU A 151 -22.60 9.91 2.36
C GLU A 151 -21.07 9.83 2.16
N ILE A 152 -20.46 8.66 2.36
CA ILE A 152 -19.02 8.46 2.11
C ILE A 152 -18.67 8.73 0.64
N LEU A 153 -19.48 8.29 -0.31
CA LEU A 153 -19.29 8.56 -1.75
C LEU A 153 -19.46 10.05 -2.07
N ALA A 154 -20.41 10.74 -1.43
CA ALA A 154 -20.58 12.19 -1.54
C ALA A 154 -19.33 12.91 -1.02
N ILE A 155 -18.85 12.57 0.17
CA ILE A 155 -17.61 13.12 0.75
C ILE A 155 -16.41 12.82 -0.16
N ALA A 156 -16.28 11.61 -0.71
CA ALA A 156 -15.23 11.26 -1.67
C ALA A 156 -15.22 12.20 -2.89
N SER A 157 -16.42 12.52 -3.41
CA SER A 157 -16.55 13.48 -4.51
C SER A 157 -16.13 14.88 -4.11
N LEU A 158 -16.54 15.35 -2.92
CA LEU A 158 -16.10 16.65 -2.38
C LEU A 158 -14.58 16.71 -2.21
N ILE A 159 -13.96 15.69 -1.65
CA ILE A 159 -12.49 15.58 -1.47
C ILE A 159 -11.78 15.72 -2.82
N GLY A 160 -12.19 14.96 -3.83
CA GLY A 160 -11.57 14.97 -5.14
C GLY A 160 -11.69 16.33 -5.85
N ILE A 161 -12.86 16.98 -5.74
CA ILE A 161 -13.12 18.27 -6.37
C ILE A 161 -12.42 19.41 -5.61
N ALA A 162 -12.47 19.42 -4.27
CA ALA A 162 -11.76 20.40 -3.45
C ALA A 162 -10.24 20.32 -3.67
N GLY A 163 -9.68 19.10 -3.70
CA GLY A 163 -8.28 18.87 -4.03
C GLY A 163 -7.92 19.40 -5.42
N THR A 164 -8.76 19.14 -6.43
CA THR A 164 -8.55 19.64 -7.80
C THR A 164 -8.58 21.17 -7.84
N ARG A 165 -9.48 21.83 -7.09
CA ARG A 165 -9.54 23.28 -6.94
C ARG A 165 -8.24 23.82 -6.34
N GLN A 166 -7.82 23.25 -5.23
CA GLN A 166 -6.58 23.63 -4.53
C GLN A 166 -5.34 23.45 -5.41
N ALA A 167 -5.21 22.34 -6.12
CA ALA A 167 -4.10 22.09 -7.03
C ALA A 167 -4.00 23.16 -8.13
N ARG A 168 -5.14 23.61 -8.68
CA ARG A 168 -5.18 24.72 -9.66
C ARG A 168 -4.72 26.04 -9.03
N GLN A 169 -5.16 26.35 -7.83
CA GLN A 169 -4.76 27.59 -7.11
C GLN A 169 -3.25 27.59 -6.83
N LEU A 170 -2.68 26.44 -6.53
CA LEU A 170 -1.24 26.26 -6.32
C LEU A 170 -0.42 26.19 -7.62
N GLY A 171 -1.09 26.15 -8.80
CA GLY A 171 -0.43 25.99 -10.08
C GLY A 171 0.16 24.59 -10.30
N LEU A 172 -0.37 23.56 -9.62
CA LEU A 172 0.07 22.17 -9.75
C LEU A 172 -0.54 21.44 -10.94
N ALA A 173 -1.46 22.09 -11.67
CA ALA A 173 -2.17 21.50 -12.79
C ALA A 173 -1.27 21.25 -14.03
N ALA A 174 -0.10 21.86 -14.08
CA ALA A 174 0.88 21.68 -15.15
C ALA A 174 1.95 20.68 -14.70
N ARG A 175 2.17 19.62 -15.50
CA ARG A 175 3.31 18.73 -15.30
C ARG A 175 4.62 19.48 -15.58
N HIS A 176 5.65 19.20 -14.80
CA HIS A 176 7.01 19.66 -15.08
C HIS A 176 7.76 18.52 -15.80
N GLY A 177 7.70 18.49 -17.12
CA GLY A 177 8.14 17.33 -17.89
C GLY A 177 7.29 16.10 -17.56
N ASP A 178 7.94 15.01 -17.14
CA ASP A 178 7.28 13.79 -16.68
C ASP A 178 6.92 13.83 -15.19
N ALA A 179 7.36 14.85 -14.44
CA ALA A 179 7.13 14.94 -13.00
C ALA A 179 5.65 15.21 -12.69
N THR A 180 5.15 14.50 -11.69
CA THR A 180 3.82 14.67 -11.09
C THR A 180 3.96 15.09 -9.63
N PRO A 181 2.88 15.48 -8.94
CA PRO A 181 2.95 15.89 -7.54
C PRO A 181 3.33 14.79 -6.54
N MET A 182 3.52 13.54 -6.98
CA MET A 182 3.94 12.44 -6.11
C MET A 182 5.02 11.57 -6.77
N LEU A 183 6.04 11.22 -5.97
CA LEU A 183 7.21 10.45 -6.37
C LEU A 183 7.41 9.24 -5.46
N SER A 184 7.32 8.04 -6.00
CA SER A 184 7.73 6.80 -5.32
C SER A 184 9.25 6.68 -5.34
N VAL A 185 9.86 6.40 -4.18
CA VAL A 185 11.30 6.27 -3.99
C VAL A 185 11.59 4.95 -3.28
N LYS A 186 12.30 4.04 -3.95
CA LYS A 186 12.61 2.70 -3.45
C LYS A 186 14.12 2.52 -3.24
N ASP A 187 14.50 1.53 -2.44
CA ASP A 187 15.91 1.18 -2.13
C ASP A 187 16.70 2.29 -1.43
N ILE A 188 16.03 3.07 -0.60
CA ILE A 188 16.58 4.18 0.16
C ILE A 188 16.05 4.16 1.59
N THR A 189 16.86 4.55 2.57
CA THR A 189 16.44 4.67 3.97
C THR A 189 15.79 6.02 4.25
N ARG A 190 14.96 6.11 5.31
CA ARG A 190 14.33 7.36 5.72
C ARG A 190 15.34 8.48 5.98
N ALA A 191 16.42 8.20 6.68
CA ALA A 191 17.46 9.18 6.95
C ALA A 191 18.13 9.72 5.68
N GLN A 192 18.28 8.88 4.64
CA GLN A 192 18.79 9.32 3.35
C GLN A 192 17.77 10.20 2.61
N VAL A 193 16.49 9.85 2.66
CA VAL A 193 15.41 10.67 2.08
C VAL A 193 15.41 12.04 2.72
N ASP A 194 15.38 12.12 4.06
CA ASP A 194 15.35 13.38 4.79
C ASP A 194 16.58 14.25 4.47
N ALA A 195 17.79 13.66 4.46
CA ALA A 195 19.02 14.36 4.12
C ALA A 195 19.07 14.85 2.66
N LEU A 196 18.39 14.17 1.73
CA LEU A 196 18.31 14.61 0.33
C LEU A 196 17.26 15.70 0.13
N ILE A 197 16.14 15.65 0.86
CA ILE A 197 15.14 16.74 0.87
C ILE A 197 15.78 18.04 1.37
N GLU A 198 16.58 17.99 2.44
CA GLU A 198 17.30 19.17 2.97
C GLU A 198 18.28 19.80 1.97
N ARG A 199 18.72 19.06 0.95
CA ARG A 199 19.63 19.58 -0.10
C ARG A 199 18.90 20.21 -1.29
N VAL A 200 17.58 20.10 -1.36
CA VAL A 200 16.80 20.73 -2.42
C VAL A 200 16.78 22.23 -2.15
N ASP A 201 17.63 22.96 -2.90
CA ASP A 201 17.75 24.39 -2.77
C ASP A 201 16.68 25.12 -3.61
N GLY A 202 16.15 26.23 -3.07
CA GLY A 202 15.15 27.03 -3.77
C GLY A 202 13.80 26.34 -3.98
N ALA A 203 13.45 25.36 -3.14
CA ALA A 203 12.15 24.67 -3.20
C ALA A 203 10.99 25.67 -3.12
N ARG A 204 9.99 25.50 -3.99
CA ARG A 204 8.78 26.31 -4.02
C ARG A 204 7.88 26.08 -2.80
N GLY A 205 7.94 24.86 -2.27
CA GLY A 205 7.15 24.49 -1.10
C GLY A 205 7.70 23.24 -0.40
N PRO A 206 6.97 22.72 0.59
CA PRO A 206 7.41 21.55 1.32
C PRO A 206 7.39 20.29 0.45
N ILE A 207 8.48 19.51 0.50
CA ILE A 207 8.49 18.10 0.08
C ILE A 207 8.13 17.27 1.31
N ALA A 208 6.97 16.64 1.33
CA ALA A 208 6.52 15.81 2.42
C ALA A 208 6.76 14.32 2.11
N VAL A 209 7.13 13.54 3.12
CA VAL A 209 7.03 12.08 3.04
C VAL A 209 5.57 11.71 3.26
N ALA A 210 4.84 11.49 2.17
CA ALA A 210 3.41 11.24 2.15
C ALA A 210 3.05 9.84 2.67
N VAL A 211 3.82 8.83 2.23
CA VAL A 211 3.57 7.42 2.58
C VAL A 211 4.87 6.71 2.92
N THR A 212 4.84 5.90 3.98
CA THR A 212 5.88 4.93 4.34
C THR A 212 5.37 3.53 4.04
N ASN A 213 5.79 2.95 2.89
CA ASN A 213 5.38 1.61 2.47
C ASN A 213 6.22 0.50 3.12
N SER A 214 7.52 0.75 3.33
CA SER A 214 8.45 -0.16 4.00
C SER A 214 9.63 0.62 4.58
N ALA A 215 10.60 -0.09 5.16
CA ALA A 215 11.85 0.53 5.66
C ALA A 215 12.70 1.19 4.56
N THR A 216 12.43 0.86 3.29
CA THR A 216 13.21 1.34 2.13
C THR A 216 12.33 1.78 0.96
N HIS A 217 11.02 1.98 1.18
CA HIS A 217 10.09 2.44 0.15
C HIS A 217 9.18 3.53 0.69
N TYR A 218 9.31 4.72 0.13
CA TYR A 218 8.56 5.92 0.51
C TYR A 218 7.87 6.53 -0.71
N VAL A 219 6.82 7.30 -0.46
CA VAL A 219 6.24 8.18 -1.47
C VAL A 219 6.37 9.60 -0.97
N LEU A 220 6.94 10.45 -1.79
CA LEU A 220 7.08 11.89 -1.55
C LEU A 220 5.96 12.63 -2.24
N SER A 221 5.49 13.73 -1.65
CA SER A 221 4.53 14.64 -2.27
C SER A 221 5.03 16.08 -2.17
N GLY A 222 4.74 16.88 -3.22
CA GLY A 222 5.20 18.25 -3.31
C GLY A 222 4.92 18.86 -4.69
N TYR A 223 5.53 20.01 -4.95
CA TYR A 223 5.52 20.57 -6.30
C TYR A 223 6.31 19.68 -7.26
N PRO A 224 5.83 19.44 -8.50
CA PRO A 224 6.55 18.60 -9.47
C PRO A 224 7.99 19.04 -9.72
N GLU A 225 8.24 20.36 -9.78
CA GLU A 225 9.58 20.94 -9.95
C GLU A 225 10.51 20.64 -8.75
N ASP A 226 9.99 20.66 -7.52
CA ASP A 226 10.77 20.37 -6.32
C ASP A 226 11.10 18.86 -6.23
N LEU A 227 10.15 18.00 -6.62
CA LEU A 227 10.38 16.55 -6.72
C LEU A 227 11.38 16.21 -7.84
N ALA A 228 11.36 16.96 -8.94
CA ALA A 228 12.39 16.83 -9.97
C ALA A 228 13.78 17.25 -9.45
N ALA A 229 13.86 18.34 -8.69
CA ALA A 229 15.10 18.79 -8.03
C ALA A 229 15.60 17.75 -7.03
N PHE A 230 14.71 17.11 -6.26
CA PHE A 230 15.07 15.97 -5.39
C PHE A 230 15.71 14.83 -6.21
N GLY A 231 15.17 14.48 -7.37
CA GLY A 231 15.74 13.50 -8.28
C GLY A 231 17.17 13.85 -8.73
N VAL A 232 17.45 15.15 -8.94
CA VAL A 232 18.81 15.63 -9.23
C VAL A 232 19.76 15.39 -8.04
N GLU A 233 19.32 15.65 -6.80
CA GLU A 233 20.13 15.39 -5.61
C GLU A 233 20.39 13.90 -5.41
N VAL A 234 19.42 13.01 -5.70
CA VAL A 234 19.62 11.55 -5.73
C VAL A 234 20.71 11.18 -6.73
N ALA A 235 20.66 11.73 -7.95
CA ALA A 235 21.67 11.45 -8.98
C ALA A 235 23.07 11.95 -8.60
N LYS A 236 23.18 13.10 -7.92
CA LYS A 236 24.46 13.61 -7.39
C LYS A 236 25.01 12.68 -6.30
N GLU A 237 24.16 12.23 -5.39
CA GLU A 237 24.56 11.32 -4.32
C GLU A 237 25.00 9.95 -4.87
N HIS A 238 24.27 9.42 -5.87
CA HIS A 238 24.66 8.19 -6.57
C HIS A 238 26.08 8.31 -7.14
N LYS A 239 26.38 9.38 -7.90
CA LYS A 239 27.71 9.64 -8.46
C LYS A 239 28.78 9.78 -7.37
N ARG A 240 28.49 10.49 -6.28
CA ARG A 240 29.39 10.66 -5.14
C ARG A 240 29.77 9.32 -4.51
N GLN A 241 28.77 8.45 -4.28
CA GLN A 241 29.00 7.14 -3.67
C GLN A 241 29.69 6.17 -4.61
N ALA A 242 29.40 6.22 -5.91
CA ALA A 242 30.11 5.43 -6.92
C ALA A 242 31.62 5.77 -6.92
N LYS A 243 31.97 7.06 -6.89
CA LYS A 243 33.36 7.51 -6.83
C LYS A 243 34.08 7.03 -5.55
N LEU A 244 33.45 7.16 -4.37
CA LEU A 244 34.03 6.67 -3.11
C LEU A 244 34.27 5.16 -3.12
N ARG A 245 33.48 4.42 -3.86
CA ARG A 245 33.61 2.98 -4.02
C ARG A 245 34.79 2.62 -4.96
N GLU A 246 34.91 3.33 -6.09
CA GLU A 246 36.07 3.18 -7.01
C GLU A 246 37.37 3.45 -6.28
N GLU A 247 37.44 4.46 -5.43
CA GLU A 247 38.58 4.81 -4.59
C GLU A 247 38.78 3.82 -3.42
N LYS A 248 37.94 2.75 -3.30
CA LYS A 248 37.97 1.75 -2.21
C LYS A 248 37.85 2.33 -0.79
N VAL A 249 37.34 3.56 -0.69
CA VAL A 249 37.14 4.23 0.60
C VAL A 249 35.91 3.64 1.32
N ARG A 250 34.97 3.12 0.56
CA ARG A 250 33.73 2.53 1.10
C ARG A 250 33.36 1.23 0.39
N GLY A 251 33.09 0.18 1.16
CA GLY A 251 32.45 -1.03 0.69
C GLY A 251 30.93 -0.99 0.89
N GLY A 252 30.21 -2.00 0.44
CA GLY A 252 28.77 -2.19 0.70
C GLY A 252 27.91 -2.10 -0.55
N ARG A 253 26.57 -2.10 -0.34
CA ARG A 253 25.56 -2.02 -1.42
C ARG A 253 25.69 -0.69 -2.17
N VAL A 254 25.50 -0.72 -3.48
CA VAL A 254 25.45 0.48 -4.31
C VAL A 254 24.24 1.30 -3.89
N PHE A 255 24.41 2.62 -3.75
CA PHE A 255 23.29 3.55 -3.61
C PHE A 255 22.71 3.79 -5.00
N ASP A 256 21.58 3.16 -5.27
CA ASP A 256 20.88 3.22 -6.56
C ASP A 256 19.37 3.17 -6.33
N PRO A 257 18.78 4.25 -5.79
CA PRO A 257 17.35 4.31 -5.56
C PRO A 257 16.55 4.33 -6.86
N VAL A 258 15.40 3.65 -6.85
CA VAL A 258 14.45 3.68 -7.96
C VAL A 258 13.45 4.80 -7.73
N LEU A 259 13.33 5.70 -8.70
CA LEU A 259 12.41 6.84 -8.71
C LEU A 259 11.32 6.62 -9.75
N GLU A 260 10.06 6.75 -9.35
CA GLU A 260 8.90 6.57 -10.22
C GLU A 260 7.82 7.58 -9.88
N TYR A 261 7.47 8.47 -10.82
CA TYR A 261 6.36 9.40 -10.64
C TYR A 261 5.03 8.66 -10.73
N LEU A 262 4.16 8.90 -9.74
CA LEU A 262 2.83 8.31 -9.72
C LEU A 262 1.90 9.10 -10.66
N ASP A 263 1.02 8.39 -11.36
CA ASP A 263 0.02 9.03 -12.22
C ASP A 263 -1.14 9.60 -11.39
N VAL A 264 -0.88 10.74 -10.73
CA VAL A 264 -1.83 11.47 -9.89
C VAL A 264 -1.74 12.97 -10.16
N THR A 265 -2.80 13.69 -9.86
CA THR A 265 -2.89 15.14 -10.11
C THR A 265 -2.78 15.98 -8.83
N LEU A 266 -2.76 15.36 -7.66
CA LEU A 266 -2.64 16.03 -6.36
C LEU A 266 -1.42 15.54 -5.59
N PRO A 267 -0.81 16.43 -4.77
CA PRO A 267 0.14 16.04 -3.75
C PRO A 267 -0.62 15.51 -2.51
N PHE A 268 -1.19 14.31 -2.61
CA PHE A 268 -1.89 13.68 -1.49
C PHE A 268 -0.99 13.56 -0.27
N HIS A 269 -1.59 13.56 0.92
CA HIS A 269 -0.89 13.46 2.23
C HIS A 269 0.17 14.55 2.42
N SER A 270 -0.19 15.78 2.04
CA SER A 270 0.72 16.94 2.07
C SER A 270 0.08 18.13 2.76
N PRO A 271 0.85 18.96 3.49
CA PRO A 271 0.38 20.25 4.00
C PRO A 271 -0.18 21.18 2.92
N LEU A 272 0.23 20.99 1.66
CA LEU A 272 -0.29 21.74 0.52
C LEU A 272 -1.80 21.56 0.30
N MET A 273 -2.41 20.52 0.87
CA MET A 273 -3.83 20.21 0.71
C MET A 273 -4.70 20.68 1.89
N ALA A 274 -4.18 21.43 2.84
CA ALA A 274 -4.92 21.86 4.03
C ALA A 274 -6.20 22.66 3.70
N ASP A 275 -6.14 23.57 2.70
CA ASP A 275 -7.31 24.36 2.30
C ASP A 275 -8.36 23.50 1.59
N ALA A 276 -7.96 22.42 0.91
CA ALA A 276 -8.90 21.46 0.32
C ALA A 276 -9.69 20.71 1.40
N VAL A 277 -9.07 20.38 2.53
CA VAL A 277 -9.79 19.81 3.69
C VAL A 277 -10.84 20.79 4.20
N SER A 278 -10.46 22.06 4.39
CA SER A 278 -11.38 23.10 4.86
C SER A 278 -12.54 23.33 3.87
N GLN A 279 -12.27 23.31 2.58
CA GLN A 279 -13.28 23.45 1.54
C GLN A 279 -14.25 22.25 1.50
N THR A 280 -13.72 21.03 1.67
CA THR A 280 -14.54 19.81 1.77
C THR A 280 -15.54 19.92 2.91
N VAL A 281 -15.08 20.35 4.09
CA VAL A 281 -15.93 20.55 5.28
C VAL A 281 -17.02 21.60 5.02
N SER A 282 -16.66 22.76 4.45
CA SER A 282 -17.62 23.82 4.16
C SER A 282 -18.71 23.37 3.18
N TRP A 283 -18.36 22.58 2.17
CA TRP A 283 -19.35 22.03 1.26
C TRP A 283 -20.20 20.92 1.91
N ALA A 284 -19.63 20.08 2.76
CA ALA A 284 -20.35 19.07 3.52
C ALA A 284 -21.43 19.70 4.43
N GLU A 285 -21.05 20.76 5.18
CA GLU A 285 -21.99 21.54 5.98
C GLU A 285 -23.16 22.11 5.15
N SER A 286 -22.86 22.59 3.94
CA SER A 286 -23.89 23.12 3.03
C SER A 286 -24.84 22.04 2.48
N CYS A 287 -24.45 20.77 2.59
CA CYS A 287 -25.19 19.58 2.16
C CYS A 287 -25.84 18.82 3.32
N ASP A 288 -25.84 19.36 4.54
CA ASP A 288 -26.29 18.67 5.76
C ASP A 288 -25.56 17.33 6.02
N ILE A 289 -24.32 17.19 5.51
CA ILE A 289 -23.42 16.07 5.77
C ILE A 289 -22.62 16.37 7.05
N ASP A 290 -22.34 15.34 7.87
CA ASP A 290 -21.56 15.49 9.09
C ASP A 290 -20.17 16.09 8.82
N ALA A 291 -19.99 17.33 9.27
CA ALA A 291 -18.75 18.09 9.08
C ALA A 291 -17.53 17.43 9.78
N SER A 292 -17.76 16.73 10.89
CA SER A 292 -16.69 16.02 11.61
C SER A 292 -16.21 14.81 10.81
N HIS A 293 -17.15 14.02 10.29
CA HIS A 293 -16.86 12.87 9.43
C HIS A 293 -16.21 13.32 8.12
N ALA A 294 -16.73 14.37 7.47
CA ALA A 294 -16.12 14.94 6.27
C ALA A 294 -14.68 15.43 6.51
N ARG A 295 -14.42 16.05 7.67
CA ARG A 295 -13.08 16.49 8.06
C ARG A 295 -12.13 15.33 8.28
N GLU A 296 -12.57 14.28 8.97
CA GLU A 296 -11.80 13.07 9.22
C GLU A 296 -11.37 12.43 7.90
N LEU A 297 -12.33 12.12 7.03
CA LEU A 297 -12.05 11.49 5.73
C LEU A 297 -11.17 12.36 4.84
N ALA A 298 -11.44 13.66 4.77
CA ALA A 298 -10.64 14.58 3.97
C ALA A 298 -9.21 14.70 4.49
N ALA A 299 -9.01 14.76 5.81
CA ALA A 299 -7.68 14.81 6.40
C ALA A 299 -6.90 13.52 6.17
N GLU A 300 -7.54 12.34 6.32
CA GLU A 300 -6.92 11.04 6.05
C GLU A 300 -6.48 10.89 4.58
N VAL A 301 -7.27 11.39 3.63
CA VAL A 301 -6.96 11.26 2.19
C VAL A 301 -5.98 12.32 1.72
N LEU A 302 -6.09 13.57 2.20
CA LEU A 302 -5.37 14.71 1.61
C LEU A 302 -4.16 15.17 2.45
N LEU A 303 -4.19 15.01 3.77
CA LEU A 303 -3.28 15.71 4.68
C LEU A 303 -2.38 14.78 5.50
N ASN A 304 -2.97 13.74 6.10
CA ASN A 304 -2.29 12.92 7.08
C ASN A 304 -1.27 11.96 6.42
N HIS A 305 -0.10 11.83 7.04
CA HIS A 305 0.90 10.83 6.64
C HIS A 305 0.37 9.40 6.79
N VAL A 306 0.65 8.54 5.83
CA VAL A 306 0.29 7.12 5.85
C VAL A 306 1.50 6.26 6.21
N ASP A 307 1.52 5.69 7.40
CA ASP A 307 2.51 4.66 7.76
C ASP A 307 1.91 3.26 7.55
N TRP A 308 1.92 2.83 6.29
CA TRP A 308 1.45 1.50 5.90
C TRP A 308 2.25 0.40 6.58
N ALA A 309 3.58 0.55 6.63
CA ALA A 309 4.45 -0.42 7.25
C ALA A 309 4.16 -0.60 8.74
N ALA A 310 3.84 0.47 9.46
CA ALA A 310 3.45 0.39 10.87
C ALA A 310 2.09 -0.29 11.04
N ARG A 311 1.10 0.03 10.20
CA ARG A 311 -0.23 -0.61 10.22
C ARG A 311 -0.13 -2.13 10.00
N VAL A 312 0.64 -2.57 9.00
CA VAL A 312 0.87 -4.00 8.73
C VAL A 312 1.60 -4.66 9.90
N ARG A 313 2.68 -4.05 10.43
CA ARG A 313 3.41 -4.61 11.59
C ARG A 313 2.52 -4.71 12.83
N ALA A 314 1.66 -3.75 13.10
CA ALA A 314 0.71 -3.79 14.21
C ALA A 314 -0.25 -4.97 14.09
N LEU A 315 -0.82 -5.21 12.91
CA LEU A 315 -1.66 -6.38 12.64
C LEU A 315 -0.89 -7.69 12.87
N MET A 316 0.33 -7.79 12.33
CA MET A 316 1.18 -8.98 12.47
C MET A 316 1.62 -9.25 13.92
N SER A 317 1.64 -8.22 14.77
CA SER A 317 1.97 -8.34 16.20
C SER A 317 0.76 -8.73 17.05
N SER A 318 -0.45 -8.43 16.60
CA SER A 318 -1.71 -8.71 17.32
C SER A 318 -2.35 -10.04 16.90
N THR A 319 -1.93 -10.64 15.79
CA THR A 319 -2.51 -11.86 15.22
C THR A 319 -1.38 -12.76 14.74
N ASP A 320 -1.50 -14.08 14.92
CA ASP A 320 -0.51 -15.04 14.39
C ASP A 320 -0.51 -14.99 12.85
N PRO A 321 0.59 -14.51 12.25
CA PRO A 321 0.64 -14.37 10.80
C PRO A 321 0.49 -15.69 10.03
N SER A 322 0.90 -16.79 10.64
CA SER A 322 0.83 -18.12 10.02
C SER A 322 -0.60 -18.64 9.84
N THR A 323 -1.56 -18.06 10.57
CA THR A 323 -2.99 -18.37 10.45
C THR A 323 -3.78 -17.29 9.73
N LEU A 324 -3.22 -16.07 9.61
CA LEU A 324 -3.88 -14.90 9.05
C LEU A 324 -4.01 -15.00 7.52
N TRP A 325 -5.19 -14.63 7.01
CA TRP A 325 -5.42 -14.31 5.58
C TRP A 325 -5.59 -12.81 5.39
N VAL A 326 -5.13 -12.31 4.27
CA VAL A 326 -5.36 -10.93 3.83
C VAL A 326 -5.99 -10.95 2.45
N LEU A 327 -7.19 -10.40 2.32
CA LEU A 327 -7.90 -10.27 1.07
C LEU A 327 -7.63 -8.89 0.48
N ASP A 328 -6.99 -8.86 -0.69
CA ASP A 328 -6.75 -7.63 -1.46
C ASP A 328 -7.98 -7.33 -2.32
N PHE A 329 -8.80 -6.39 -1.86
CA PHE A 329 -9.99 -5.92 -2.58
C PHE A 329 -9.67 -4.84 -3.64
N GLY A 330 -8.40 -4.49 -3.82
CA GLY A 330 -7.97 -3.58 -4.89
C GLY A 330 -8.46 -2.14 -4.78
N PRO A 331 -8.65 -1.49 -5.94
CA PRO A 331 -8.50 -1.97 -7.32
C PRO A 331 -7.08 -2.41 -7.69
N GLY A 332 -6.96 -3.48 -8.47
CA GLY A 332 -5.68 -4.11 -8.81
C GLY A 332 -5.07 -4.85 -7.62
N ASN A 333 -3.77 -5.17 -7.69
CA ASN A 333 -3.07 -5.99 -6.68
C ASN A 333 -1.95 -5.25 -5.93
N THR A 334 -1.99 -3.93 -5.95
CA THR A 334 -0.91 -3.10 -5.38
C THR A 334 -0.84 -3.25 -3.85
N VAL A 335 -1.98 -3.22 -3.16
CA VAL A 335 -2.00 -3.26 -1.70
C VAL A 335 -1.59 -4.63 -1.16
N GLY A 336 -1.96 -5.72 -1.82
CA GLY A 336 -1.51 -7.07 -1.48
C GLY A 336 0.00 -7.25 -1.65
N LYS A 337 0.59 -6.68 -2.72
CA LYS A 337 2.05 -6.66 -2.91
C LYS A 337 2.78 -5.84 -1.85
N LEU A 338 2.26 -4.66 -1.50
CA LEU A 338 2.82 -3.83 -0.44
C LEU A 338 2.72 -4.53 0.92
N PHE A 339 1.60 -5.19 1.20
CA PHE A 339 1.42 -6.00 2.39
C PHE A 339 2.45 -7.14 2.44
N SER A 340 2.56 -7.92 1.37
CA SER A 340 3.49 -9.04 1.25
C SER A 340 4.95 -8.63 1.43
N THR A 341 5.32 -7.42 1.00
CA THR A 341 6.68 -6.89 1.19
C THR A 341 6.99 -6.68 2.67
N VAL A 342 6.06 -6.14 3.46
CA VAL A 342 6.25 -5.94 4.91
C VAL A 342 6.16 -7.25 5.67
N ALA A 343 5.28 -8.17 5.24
CA ALA A 343 4.99 -9.44 5.88
C ALA A 343 5.86 -10.60 5.37
N GLN A 344 6.94 -10.31 4.62
CA GLN A 344 7.80 -11.33 4.04
C GLN A 344 8.33 -12.32 5.10
N GLY A 345 8.22 -13.61 4.81
CA GLY A 345 8.77 -14.67 5.65
C GLY A 345 7.94 -15.02 6.89
N THR A 346 6.74 -14.49 7.04
CA THR A 346 5.88 -14.71 8.20
C THR A 346 4.86 -15.84 8.04
N GLY A 347 4.62 -16.30 6.81
CA GLY A 347 3.65 -17.34 6.50
C GLY A 347 2.21 -16.83 6.33
N VAL A 348 2.01 -15.52 6.30
CA VAL A 348 0.69 -14.94 6.02
C VAL A 348 0.20 -15.34 4.63
N GLY A 349 -1.09 -15.60 4.50
CA GLY A 349 -1.74 -15.82 3.21
C GLY A 349 -2.26 -14.49 2.68
N VAL A 350 -1.81 -14.08 1.48
CA VAL A 350 -2.36 -12.91 0.79
C VAL A 350 -3.03 -13.40 -0.49
N VAL A 351 -4.31 -13.06 -0.66
CA VAL A 351 -5.13 -13.51 -1.79
C VAL A 351 -5.75 -12.33 -2.51
N GLU A 352 -5.76 -12.37 -3.84
CA GLU A 352 -6.42 -11.37 -4.66
C GLU A 352 -7.93 -11.59 -4.63
N ALA A 353 -8.68 -10.54 -4.36
CA ALA A 353 -10.14 -10.44 -4.39
C ALA A 353 -10.58 -9.19 -5.17
N SER A 354 -9.69 -8.65 -5.99
CA SER A 354 -9.83 -7.34 -6.63
C SER A 354 -10.70 -7.35 -7.89
N THR A 355 -10.93 -8.52 -8.49
CA THR A 355 -11.79 -8.69 -9.67
C THR A 355 -12.97 -9.59 -9.36
N VAL A 356 -14.06 -9.48 -10.16
CA VAL A 356 -15.21 -10.39 -10.08
C VAL A 356 -14.76 -11.84 -10.24
N ALA A 357 -13.81 -12.11 -11.16
CA ALA A 357 -13.28 -13.45 -11.38
C ALA A 357 -12.51 -14.00 -10.17
N ASP A 358 -11.71 -13.17 -9.49
CA ASP A 358 -10.98 -13.57 -8.28
C ASP A 358 -11.95 -13.96 -7.17
N ARG A 359 -12.96 -13.12 -6.90
CA ARG A 359 -13.96 -13.38 -5.86
C ARG A 359 -14.80 -14.61 -6.16
N ALA A 360 -15.26 -14.79 -7.41
CA ALA A 360 -15.97 -15.99 -7.84
C ALA A 360 -15.12 -17.26 -7.66
N LYS A 361 -13.81 -17.18 -7.96
CA LYS A 361 -12.87 -18.28 -7.70
C LYS A 361 -12.76 -18.61 -6.23
N LEU A 362 -12.61 -17.59 -5.36
CA LEU A 362 -12.53 -17.80 -3.91
C LEU A 362 -13.83 -18.37 -3.32
N ALA A 363 -14.98 -17.99 -3.87
CA ALA A 363 -16.30 -18.48 -3.46
C ALA A 363 -16.54 -19.96 -3.82
N THR A 364 -15.76 -20.51 -4.77
CA THR A 364 -15.88 -21.92 -5.19
C THR A 364 -14.66 -22.77 -4.83
N LEU A 365 -13.64 -22.20 -4.23
CA LEU A 365 -12.40 -22.88 -3.88
C LEU A 365 -12.58 -23.72 -2.61
N GLU A 366 -12.51 -25.04 -2.73
CA GLU A 366 -12.62 -25.95 -1.58
C GLU A 366 -11.35 -26.02 -0.72
N SER A 367 -10.18 -25.91 -1.34
CA SER A 367 -8.89 -25.88 -0.63
C SER A 367 -8.49 -24.46 -0.26
N SER A 368 -7.68 -24.28 0.78
CA SER A 368 -7.07 -22.97 1.04
C SER A 368 -6.02 -22.64 -0.03
N PRO A 369 -5.90 -21.36 -0.43
CA PRO A 369 -4.79 -20.90 -1.26
C PRO A 369 -3.42 -21.19 -0.61
N GLU A 370 -2.36 -21.11 -1.39
CA GLU A 370 -1.00 -21.23 -0.87
C GLU A 370 -0.66 -20.02 0.00
N ARG A 371 0.00 -20.29 1.14
CA ARG A 371 0.53 -19.24 2.01
C ARG A 371 1.96 -18.91 1.62
N THR A 372 2.42 -17.72 1.96
CA THR A 372 3.83 -17.36 1.87
C THR A 372 4.68 -18.25 2.78
N GLN A 373 5.96 -18.36 2.47
CA GLN A 373 6.87 -19.15 3.29
C GLN A 373 6.99 -18.55 4.70
N ASN A 374 6.91 -19.41 5.73
CA ASN A 374 7.16 -19.00 7.11
C ASN A 374 8.62 -19.28 7.48
N TRP A 375 9.42 -18.23 7.54
CA TRP A 375 10.81 -18.28 7.97
C TRP A 375 10.99 -18.01 9.46
N THR A 376 9.96 -17.54 10.16
CA THR A 376 10.04 -17.19 11.60
C THR A 376 10.45 -18.37 12.45
N ARG A 377 10.01 -19.59 12.07
CA ARG A 377 10.43 -20.83 12.71
C ARG A 377 11.94 -21.10 12.63
N PHE A 378 12.64 -20.45 11.72
CA PHE A 378 14.09 -20.55 11.56
C PHE A 378 14.81 -19.30 12.09
N ALA A 379 14.08 -18.36 12.69
CA ALA A 379 14.68 -17.15 13.23
C ALA A 379 15.72 -17.50 14.29
N PRO A 380 16.92 -16.92 14.23
CA PRO A 380 17.90 -17.10 15.27
C PRO A 380 17.41 -16.48 16.58
N SER A 381 17.74 -17.12 17.69
CA SER A 381 17.52 -16.59 19.04
C SER A 381 18.84 -16.54 19.80
N ILE A 382 18.94 -15.62 20.75
CA ILE A 382 20.07 -15.56 21.67
C ILE A 382 19.74 -16.37 22.92
N ILE A 383 20.63 -17.28 23.30
CA ILE A 383 20.55 -18.04 24.55
C ILE A 383 21.64 -17.51 25.47
N HIS A 384 21.24 -17.04 26.64
CA HIS A 384 22.18 -16.67 27.70
C HIS A 384 22.63 -17.91 28.45
N THR A 385 23.94 -18.17 28.45
CA THR A 385 24.54 -19.30 29.17
C THR A 385 25.58 -18.83 30.18
N SER A 386 25.98 -19.65 31.11
CA SER A 386 27.08 -19.36 32.05
C SER A 386 28.44 -19.12 31.34
N ALA A 387 28.59 -19.59 30.10
CA ALA A 387 29.77 -19.41 29.29
C ALA A 387 29.66 -18.21 28.31
N GLY A 388 28.59 -17.39 28.43
CA GLY A 388 28.29 -16.28 27.54
C GLY A 388 27.11 -16.53 26.63
N ASP A 389 26.78 -15.53 25.80
CA ASP A 389 25.66 -15.57 24.88
C ASP A 389 25.98 -16.45 23.68
N LYS A 390 25.00 -17.29 23.30
CA LYS A 390 25.07 -18.14 22.13
C LYS A 390 23.90 -17.88 21.18
N VAL A 391 24.18 -17.92 19.89
CA VAL A 391 23.12 -17.90 18.86
C VAL A 391 22.57 -19.31 18.71
N ARG A 392 21.25 -19.43 18.88
CA ARG A 392 20.50 -20.67 18.66
C ARG A 392 19.79 -20.60 17.30
N THR A 393 19.99 -21.60 16.48
CA THR A 393 19.33 -21.84 15.19
C THR A 393 19.09 -23.34 15.02
N ALA A 394 18.27 -23.74 14.06
CA ALA A 394 18.12 -25.15 13.69
C ALA A 394 19.48 -25.79 13.33
N PHE A 395 20.39 -25.04 12.72
CA PHE A 395 21.75 -25.48 12.41
C PHE A 395 22.57 -25.74 13.67
N THR A 396 22.52 -24.84 14.64
CA THR A 396 23.29 -25.04 15.90
C THR A 396 22.71 -26.17 16.74
N GLU A 397 21.40 -26.41 16.71
CA GLU A 397 20.76 -27.53 17.38
C GLU A 397 21.14 -28.87 16.73
N LEU A 398 21.15 -28.93 15.39
CA LEU A 398 21.51 -30.12 14.63
C LEU A 398 22.99 -30.48 14.79
N THR A 399 23.86 -29.48 14.82
CA THR A 399 25.30 -29.69 14.71
C THR A 399 26.06 -29.58 16.03
N GLY A 400 25.43 -28.97 17.04
CA GLY A 400 26.09 -28.64 18.31
C GLY A 400 27.17 -27.57 18.22
N LYS A 401 27.36 -26.94 17.04
CA LYS A 401 28.42 -25.96 16.78
C LYS A 401 27.84 -24.55 16.59
N ALA A 402 28.68 -23.54 16.77
CA ALA A 402 28.33 -22.15 16.48
C ALA A 402 27.97 -21.98 14.98
N PRO A 403 27.04 -21.06 14.64
CA PRO A 403 26.62 -20.85 13.27
C PRO A 403 27.62 -19.98 12.49
N VAL A 404 28.87 -20.39 12.53
CA VAL A 404 30.01 -19.76 11.87
C VAL A 404 30.74 -20.81 11.06
N LEU A 405 30.97 -20.53 9.81
CA LEU A 405 31.63 -21.40 8.85
C LEU A 405 32.90 -20.74 8.32
N LEU A 406 34.02 -21.43 8.42
CA LEU A 406 35.20 -21.13 7.61
C LEU A 406 34.95 -21.74 6.23
N ALA A 407 34.59 -20.88 5.26
CA ALA A 407 34.29 -21.34 3.91
C ALA A 407 35.51 -21.84 3.17
N GLY A 408 35.33 -22.83 2.30
CA GLY A 408 36.37 -23.31 1.37
C GLY A 408 36.69 -22.24 0.33
N MET A 409 37.82 -21.54 0.49
CA MET A 409 38.29 -20.48 -0.41
C MET A 409 39.72 -20.73 -0.87
N THR A 410 39.95 -20.86 -2.17
CA THR A 410 41.28 -20.88 -2.76
C THR A 410 41.82 -19.45 -2.89
N PRO A 411 43.05 -19.15 -2.46
CA PRO A 411 44.09 -20.06 -1.88
C PRO A 411 44.07 -20.16 -0.35
N THR A 412 43.08 -19.56 0.37
CA THR A 412 43.16 -19.29 1.82
C THR A 412 42.93 -20.54 2.67
N THR A 413 42.02 -21.44 2.26
CA THR A 413 41.64 -22.64 3.03
C THR A 413 42.04 -23.94 2.34
N VAL A 414 43.14 -23.91 1.57
CA VAL A 414 43.70 -25.11 0.94
C VAL A 414 44.64 -25.87 1.89
N GLU A 415 45.14 -25.21 2.93
CA GLU A 415 45.99 -25.81 3.93
C GLU A 415 45.16 -26.49 5.02
N PRO A 416 45.35 -27.80 5.32
CA PRO A 416 44.55 -28.54 6.28
C PRO A 416 44.66 -28.00 7.71
N GLU A 417 45.76 -27.35 8.07
CA GLU A 417 46.02 -26.81 9.41
C GLU A 417 45.00 -25.72 9.81
N ILE A 418 44.66 -24.80 8.92
CA ILE A 418 43.68 -23.75 9.23
C ILE A 418 42.28 -24.33 9.39
N VAL A 419 41.95 -25.34 8.56
CA VAL A 419 40.67 -26.03 8.62
C VAL A 419 40.55 -26.82 9.93
N ALA A 420 41.61 -27.56 10.30
CA ALA A 420 41.68 -28.30 11.55
C ALA A 420 41.63 -27.36 12.78
N ALA A 421 42.33 -26.22 12.72
CA ALA A 421 42.28 -25.22 13.80
C ALA A 421 40.88 -24.67 14.01
N ALA A 422 40.15 -24.32 12.94
CA ALA A 422 38.78 -23.85 13.03
C ALA A 422 37.79 -24.94 13.55
N ALA A 423 37.96 -26.17 13.09
CA ALA A 423 37.19 -27.32 13.55
C ALA A 423 37.40 -27.61 15.05
N ASN A 424 38.68 -27.57 15.51
CA ASN A 424 39.07 -27.77 16.90
C ASN A 424 38.56 -26.61 17.81
N ALA A 425 38.43 -25.39 17.25
CA ALA A 425 37.85 -24.27 17.95
C ALA A 425 36.30 -24.32 18.05
N GLY A 426 35.65 -25.39 17.53
CA GLY A 426 34.23 -25.61 17.62
C GLY A 426 33.39 -25.01 16.47
N TYR A 427 34.06 -24.59 15.40
CA TYR A 427 33.40 -24.03 14.21
C TYR A 427 33.29 -25.08 13.09
N TRP A 428 32.43 -24.80 12.11
CA TRP A 428 32.44 -25.53 10.85
C TRP A 428 33.56 -25.01 9.98
N ALA A 429 34.18 -25.93 9.21
CA ALA A 429 35.26 -25.57 8.30
C ALA A 429 35.20 -26.43 7.05
N GLU A 430 35.49 -25.83 5.91
CA GLU A 430 35.63 -26.50 4.61
C GLU A 430 37.04 -26.39 4.08
N LEU A 431 37.55 -27.52 3.63
CA LEU A 431 38.83 -27.56 2.88
C LEU A 431 38.56 -27.22 1.41
N ALA A 432 39.21 -26.18 0.89
CA ALA A 432 39.08 -25.83 -0.51
C ALA A 432 39.82 -26.86 -1.39
N GLY A 433 39.05 -27.50 -2.30
CA GLY A 433 39.63 -28.47 -3.27
C GLY A 433 40.23 -27.84 -4.53
N GLY A 434 40.01 -26.54 -4.75
CA GLY A 434 40.52 -25.83 -5.92
C GLY A 434 42.00 -25.53 -5.82
N GLY A 435 42.79 -25.95 -6.83
CA GLY A 435 44.23 -25.70 -6.88
C GLY A 435 45.11 -26.70 -6.16
N GLN A 436 44.56 -27.77 -5.63
CA GLN A 436 45.40 -28.92 -5.18
C GLN A 436 45.92 -29.67 -6.41
N VAL A 437 47.24 -29.74 -6.54
CA VAL A 437 47.91 -30.56 -7.55
C VAL A 437 47.99 -31.97 -7.00
N THR A 438 47.38 -32.93 -7.67
CA THR A 438 47.49 -34.38 -7.36
C THR A 438 48.84 -34.90 -7.72
#